data_8610cb42918f73237ec69820f55d6e60
#
_entry.id   8610cb42918f73237ec69820f55d6e60
#
_cell.length_a   1.000
_cell.length_b   1.000
_cell.length_c   1.000
_cell.angle_alpha   90.00
_cell.angle_beta   90.00
_cell.angle_gamma   90.00
#
_symmetry.space_group_name_H-M   'P 1'
#
loop_
_entity.id
_entity.type
_entity.pdbx_description
1 polymer ?
#
loop_
_entity_poly.entity_id
_entity_poly.type
_entity_poly.pdbx_seq_one_letter_code
_entity_poly.pdbx_strand_id
1 'polypeptide(L)'
;IGKSSLKLKNNDAIECCFEPMPIDKAIIPEKLNLDIIYEDAHLAVINKPAGLVVHPGSGNYGGTLLNGLLYHFKTLSKGDSHRPGIVHRLDKDTSGVILIAKNDQSHEHLNKQFSNRLVKKEYIALVWGKLEEEGCVEHAIDRHPKNRKILTVVQNKGRNSLTYYKRVEYLAPLSMVNLYPKTGRKHQLRVHMKSIGHPIFNDSAYGGGAKYAKSFHIKYTQLINRLLKTIPRVALHARKIEILHPGSEQWMCFEAPLPLDLITALEILKSENS
;
A
#
# COMPACT_ATOMS: atom_id res chain seq x y z
N ILE A 1 -25.11 -10.15 30.14
CA ILE A 1 -24.23 -10.01 28.94
C ILE A 1 -23.22 -11.15 28.98
N GLY A 2 -23.32 -12.08 28.03
CA GLY A 2 -22.42 -13.23 27.94
C GLY A 2 -21.00 -12.81 27.53
N LYS A 3 -19.96 -13.46 28.09
CA LYS A 3 -18.59 -13.27 27.67
C LYS A 3 -18.38 -14.01 26.33
N SER A 4 -17.61 -13.42 25.41
CA SER A 4 -17.28 -14.03 24.09
C SER A 4 -16.58 -15.40 24.16
N SER A 5 -16.09 -15.80 25.35
CA SER A 5 -15.46 -17.09 25.65
C SER A 5 -16.41 -18.10 26.30
N LEU A 6 -17.70 -17.77 26.47
CA LEU A 6 -18.68 -18.69 27.08
C LEU A 6 -18.92 -19.88 26.14
N LYS A 7 -18.71 -21.08 26.66
CA LYS A 7 -19.05 -22.31 25.93
C LYS A 7 -20.55 -22.58 26.12
N LEU A 8 -21.26 -22.61 25.02
CA LEU A 8 -22.69 -22.89 25.00
C LEU A 8 -22.94 -24.38 25.25
N LYS A 9 -24.04 -24.69 25.94
CA LYS A 9 -24.55 -26.03 26.17
C LYS A 9 -25.73 -26.31 25.25
N ASN A 10 -26.09 -27.57 25.11
CA ASN A 10 -27.28 -27.97 24.34
C ASN A 10 -28.54 -27.36 25.01
N ASN A 11 -29.38 -26.71 24.24
CA ASN A 11 -30.58 -25.96 24.65
C ASN A 11 -30.35 -24.58 25.29
N ASP A 12 -29.12 -23.99 25.25
CA ASP A 12 -28.95 -22.61 25.63
C ASP A 12 -29.66 -21.70 24.62
N ALA A 13 -30.48 -20.76 25.12
CA ALA A 13 -31.10 -19.73 24.31
C ALA A 13 -30.16 -18.52 24.22
N ILE A 14 -29.93 -18.03 23.00
CA ILE A 14 -29.11 -16.85 22.75
C ILE A 14 -30.03 -15.75 22.25
N GLU A 15 -30.14 -14.70 23.01
CA GLU A 15 -30.76 -13.45 22.57
C GLU A 15 -29.68 -12.49 22.10
N CYS A 16 -29.74 -12.09 20.83
CA CYS A 16 -28.80 -11.13 20.23
C CYS A 16 -29.54 -9.81 19.99
N CYS A 17 -29.27 -8.81 20.81
CA CYS A 17 -29.66 -7.45 20.51
C CYS A 17 -28.63 -6.82 19.58
N PHE A 18 -28.99 -6.61 18.33
CA PHE A 18 -28.21 -5.78 17.40
C PHE A 18 -28.68 -4.35 17.57
N GLU A 19 -27.86 -3.51 18.19
CA GLU A 19 -28.03 -2.08 17.96
C GLU A 19 -27.89 -1.88 16.44
N PRO A 20 -28.85 -1.20 15.78
CA PRO A 20 -28.68 -0.85 14.38
C PRO A 20 -27.34 -0.15 14.28
N MET A 21 -26.41 -0.72 13.48
CA MET A 21 -25.17 0.00 13.18
C MET A 21 -25.58 1.38 12.72
N PRO A 22 -24.97 2.46 13.24
CA PRO A 22 -25.34 3.80 12.83
C PRO A 22 -25.33 3.80 11.30
N ILE A 23 -26.53 4.02 10.76
CA ILE A 23 -26.80 4.15 9.32
C ILE A 23 -25.67 4.96 8.76
N ASP A 24 -24.97 4.42 7.78
CA ASP A 24 -23.82 4.96 7.07
C ASP A 24 -23.60 6.44 7.39
N LYS A 25 -22.62 6.76 8.23
CA LYS A 25 -22.18 8.13 8.33
C LYS A 25 -21.74 8.50 6.93
N ALA A 26 -22.58 9.25 6.23
CA ALA A 26 -22.29 9.74 4.90
C ALA A 26 -20.85 10.26 4.91
N ILE A 27 -20.03 9.78 3.99
CA ILE A 27 -18.64 10.24 3.90
C ILE A 27 -18.69 11.71 3.54
N ILE A 28 -18.22 12.56 4.44
CA ILE A 28 -18.31 14.02 4.30
C ILE A 28 -17.21 14.47 3.31
N PRO A 29 -17.55 15.20 2.24
CA PRO A 29 -16.55 15.81 1.37
C PRO A 29 -15.67 16.79 2.15
N GLU A 30 -14.35 16.70 1.97
CA GLU A 30 -13.38 17.57 2.63
C GLU A 30 -12.44 18.19 1.61
N LYS A 31 -12.15 19.49 1.75
CA LYS A 31 -11.20 20.19 0.87
C LYS A 31 -9.79 19.71 1.17
N LEU A 32 -9.29 18.79 0.34
CA LEU A 32 -7.91 18.31 0.35
C LEU A 32 -7.21 18.73 -0.94
N ASN A 33 -5.92 19.06 -0.83
CA ASN A 33 -5.11 19.31 -2.01
C ASN A 33 -4.75 17.96 -2.65
N LEU A 34 -5.29 17.68 -3.84
CA LEU A 34 -5.03 16.47 -4.60
C LEU A 34 -4.00 16.77 -5.70
N ASP A 35 -2.90 16.03 -5.71
CA ASP A 35 -1.90 16.08 -6.79
C ASP A 35 -2.39 15.16 -7.93
N ILE A 36 -3.05 15.75 -8.93
CA ILE A 36 -3.67 15.04 -10.05
C ILE A 36 -2.65 14.97 -11.18
N ILE A 37 -2.18 13.75 -11.50
CA ILE A 37 -1.24 13.47 -12.60
C ILE A 37 -1.96 13.47 -13.95
N TYR A 38 -3.19 12.96 -13.97
CA TYR A 38 -4.01 12.83 -15.18
C TYR A 38 -5.49 12.84 -14.82
N GLU A 39 -6.30 13.42 -15.69
CA GLU A 39 -7.76 13.41 -15.56
C GLU A 39 -8.43 13.47 -16.93
N ASP A 40 -9.48 12.66 -17.11
CA ASP A 40 -10.40 12.75 -18.24
C ASP A 40 -11.85 12.42 -17.82
N ALA A 41 -12.71 12.05 -18.77
CA ALA A 41 -14.10 11.68 -18.49
C ALA A 41 -14.24 10.31 -17.80
N HIS A 42 -13.24 9.44 -17.89
CA HIS A 42 -13.28 8.05 -17.47
C HIS A 42 -12.57 7.79 -16.13
N LEU A 43 -11.41 8.40 -15.94
CA LEU A 43 -10.57 8.16 -14.76
C LEU A 43 -9.82 9.42 -14.34
N ALA A 44 -9.38 9.42 -13.09
CA ALA A 44 -8.34 10.32 -12.61
C ALA A 44 -7.17 9.50 -12.04
N VAL A 45 -5.96 10.03 -12.17
CA VAL A 45 -4.74 9.45 -11.62
C VAL A 45 -4.14 10.43 -10.64
N ILE A 46 -3.94 9.98 -9.41
CA ILE A 46 -3.49 10.85 -8.33
C ILE A 46 -2.14 10.37 -7.80
N ASN A 47 -1.23 11.30 -7.57
CA ASN A 47 -0.03 11.06 -6.76
C ASN A 47 -0.40 11.18 -5.28
N LYS A 48 -0.74 10.05 -4.66
CA LYS A 48 -1.12 10.03 -3.25
C LYS A 48 0.09 10.33 -2.36
N PRO A 49 0.06 11.34 -1.49
CA PRO A 49 1.11 11.55 -0.51
C PRO A 49 1.15 10.40 0.51
N ALA A 50 2.31 10.20 1.12
CA ALA A 50 2.42 9.34 2.30
C ALA A 50 1.65 9.96 3.49
N GLY A 51 1.18 9.11 4.41
CA GLY A 51 0.38 9.53 5.57
C GLY A 51 -1.12 9.64 5.27
N LEU A 52 -1.54 9.74 4.00
CA LEU A 52 -2.94 9.83 3.61
C LEU A 52 -3.58 8.44 3.49
N VAL A 53 -4.64 8.20 4.26
CA VAL A 53 -5.46 6.98 4.18
C VAL A 53 -6.35 7.05 2.95
N VAL A 54 -6.54 5.94 2.23
CA VAL A 54 -7.33 5.94 0.98
C VAL A 54 -8.84 6.10 1.24
N HIS A 55 -9.40 5.39 2.20
CA HIS A 55 -10.84 5.45 2.51
C HIS A 55 -11.08 5.31 4.01
N PRO A 56 -12.19 5.85 4.53
CA PRO A 56 -12.54 5.76 5.94
C PRO A 56 -12.55 4.32 6.46
N GLY A 57 -12.20 4.16 7.71
CA GLY A 57 -12.16 2.88 8.39
C GLY A 57 -11.89 3.05 9.87
N SER A 58 -11.77 1.93 10.60
CA SER A 58 -11.56 1.96 12.05
C SER A 58 -10.36 2.85 12.42
N GLY A 59 -10.65 3.91 13.19
CA GLY A 59 -9.66 4.90 13.65
C GLY A 59 -9.32 6.04 12.67
N ASN A 60 -9.95 6.08 11.47
CA ASN A 60 -9.76 7.15 10.47
C ASN A 60 -11.11 7.38 9.78
N TYR A 61 -11.95 8.22 10.34
CA TYR A 61 -13.32 8.46 9.85
C TYR A 61 -13.42 9.65 8.88
N GLY A 62 -12.39 10.50 8.81
CA GLY A 62 -12.29 11.67 7.94
C GLY A 62 -10.83 11.90 7.53
N GLY A 63 -10.56 12.95 6.76
CA GLY A 63 -9.23 13.28 6.26
C GLY A 63 -8.64 12.22 5.34
N THR A 64 -9.48 11.44 4.66
CA THR A 64 -9.02 10.39 3.74
C THR A 64 -9.03 10.88 2.30
N LEU A 65 -8.31 10.17 1.42
CA LEU A 65 -8.34 10.46 -0.01
C LEU A 65 -9.79 10.52 -0.52
N LEU A 66 -10.65 9.59 -0.09
CA LEU A 66 -12.05 9.56 -0.52
C LEU A 66 -12.83 10.82 -0.12
N ASN A 67 -12.59 11.39 1.08
CA ASN A 67 -13.19 12.68 1.47
C ASN A 67 -12.78 13.78 0.50
N GLY A 68 -11.49 13.82 0.09
CA GLY A 68 -10.97 14.76 -0.91
C GLY A 68 -11.54 14.54 -2.30
N LEU A 69 -11.68 13.28 -2.73
CA LEU A 69 -12.26 12.93 -4.03
C LEU A 69 -13.71 13.41 -4.15
N LEU A 70 -14.52 13.19 -3.10
CA LEU A 70 -15.91 13.63 -3.07
C LEU A 70 -16.05 15.16 -3.07
N TYR A 71 -15.06 15.90 -2.56
CA TYR A 71 -15.03 17.35 -2.65
C TYR A 71 -14.62 17.84 -4.05
N HIS A 72 -13.63 17.20 -4.64
CA HIS A 72 -13.02 17.64 -5.89
C HIS A 72 -13.85 17.25 -7.13
N PHE A 73 -14.38 16.02 -7.16
CA PHE A 73 -15.10 15.49 -8.31
C PHE A 73 -16.62 15.55 -8.09
N LYS A 74 -17.34 16.16 -9.04
CA LYS A 74 -18.82 16.19 -9.03
C LYS A 74 -19.43 14.79 -9.24
N THR A 75 -18.74 13.95 -10.00
CA THR A 75 -19.17 12.58 -10.31
C THR A 75 -18.01 11.61 -10.09
N LEU A 76 -18.30 10.55 -9.37
CA LEU A 76 -17.45 9.37 -9.20
C LEU A 76 -18.31 8.14 -9.48
N SER A 77 -17.68 7.04 -9.86
CA SER A 77 -18.39 5.78 -9.99
C SER A 77 -19.01 5.42 -8.63
N LYS A 78 -20.24 4.92 -8.65
CA LYS A 78 -20.91 4.42 -7.43
C LYS A 78 -20.24 3.13 -6.93
N GLY A 79 -19.80 2.27 -7.84
CA GLY A 79 -19.05 1.04 -7.58
C GLY A 79 -19.55 0.25 -6.37
N ASP A 80 -18.65 -0.01 -5.41
CA ASP A 80 -19.02 -0.36 -4.03
C ASP A 80 -19.54 0.91 -3.35
N SER A 81 -20.80 0.92 -2.90
CA SER A 81 -21.50 2.07 -2.31
C SER A 81 -20.71 2.79 -1.21
N HIS A 82 -19.79 2.08 -0.56
CA HIS A 82 -18.93 2.61 0.49
C HIS A 82 -17.59 3.18 -0.03
N ARG A 83 -17.27 3.02 -1.32
CA ARG A 83 -15.95 3.38 -1.90
C ARG A 83 -16.06 3.95 -3.30
N PRO A 84 -16.87 5.00 -3.51
CA PRO A 84 -17.03 5.59 -4.84
C PRO A 84 -15.67 5.93 -5.46
N GLY A 85 -15.49 5.54 -6.72
CA GLY A 85 -14.28 5.79 -7.51
C GLY A 85 -13.09 4.90 -7.21
N ILE A 86 -13.03 4.19 -6.08
CA ILE A 86 -11.82 3.47 -5.63
C ILE A 86 -11.78 2.06 -6.17
N VAL A 87 -10.91 1.79 -7.13
CA VAL A 87 -10.70 0.47 -7.78
C VAL A 87 -9.52 -0.31 -7.16
N HIS A 88 -8.59 0.36 -6.49
CA HIS A 88 -7.50 -0.25 -5.73
C HIS A 88 -7.05 0.66 -4.59
N ARG A 89 -6.06 0.23 -3.82
CA ARG A 89 -5.59 1.02 -2.68
C ARG A 89 -4.09 0.92 -2.49
N LEU A 90 -3.54 1.96 -1.86
CA LEU A 90 -2.20 1.99 -1.26
C LEU A 90 -2.33 1.99 0.27
N ASP A 91 -1.29 1.53 0.95
CA ASP A 91 -1.19 1.67 2.41
C ASP A 91 -1.07 3.16 2.79
N LYS A 92 -1.40 3.51 4.04
CA LYS A 92 -1.35 4.89 4.55
C LYS A 92 -0.01 5.56 4.23
N ASP A 93 1.09 4.90 4.57
CA ASP A 93 2.44 5.47 4.47
C ASP A 93 3.13 5.18 3.13
N THR A 94 2.46 4.50 2.20
CA THR A 94 2.91 4.32 0.82
C THR A 94 2.45 5.52 -0.01
N SER A 95 3.39 6.18 -0.67
CA SER A 95 3.12 7.26 -1.63
C SER A 95 2.98 6.76 -3.06
N GLY A 96 2.49 7.59 -3.98
CA GLY A 96 2.53 7.34 -5.42
C GLY A 96 1.18 7.12 -6.09
N VAL A 97 1.22 6.52 -7.28
CA VAL A 97 0.11 6.45 -8.21
C VAL A 97 -1.06 5.66 -7.67
N ILE A 98 -2.25 6.28 -7.69
CA ILE A 98 -3.54 5.62 -7.45
C ILE A 98 -4.56 6.02 -8.51
N LEU A 99 -5.31 5.03 -9.03
CA LEU A 99 -6.34 5.22 -10.05
C LEU A 99 -7.71 5.40 -9.40
N ILE A 100 -8.48 6.32 -9.94
CA ILE A 100 -9.84 6.65 -9.53
C ILE A 100 -10.77 6.55 -10.74
N ALA A 101 -11.84 5.77 -10.64
CA ALA A 101 -12.86 5.67 -11.69
C ALA A 101 -13.91 6.78 -11.54
N LYS A 102 -14.17 7.54 -12.61
CA LYS A 102 -15.13 8.65 -12.58
C LYS A 102 -16.56 8.22 -12.92
N ASN A 103 -16.75 7.07 -13.55
CA ASN A 103 -18.06 6.49 -13.88
C ASN A 103 -18.06 4.96 -13.68
N ASP A 104 -19.26 4.37 -13.64
CA ASP A 104 -19.44 2.96 -13.30
C ASP A 104 -18.86 2.02 -14.38
N GLN A 105 -18.95 2.39 -15.66
CA GLN A 105 -18.38 1.61 -16.76
C GLN A 105 -16.85 1.51 -16.62
N SER A 106 -16.19 2.63 -16.36
CA SER A 106 -14.74 2.66 -16.14
C SER A 106 -14.35 1.88 -14.88
N HIS A 107 -15.17 1.94 -13.82
CA HIS A 107 -14.97 1.18 -12.60
C HIS A 107 -14.99 -0.33 -12.84
N GLU A 108 -16.01 -0.81 -13.55
CA GLU A 108 -16.13 -2.22 -13.92
C GLU A 108 -14.96 -2.68 -14.79
N HIS A 109 -14.61 -1.88 -15.80
CA HIS A 109 -13.51 -2.17 -16.72
C HIS A 109 -12.16 -2.29 -15.97
N LEU A 110 -11.86 -1.32 -15.08
CA LEU A 110 -10.65 -1.35 -14.29
C LEU A 110 -10.64 -2.54 -13.29
N ASN A 111 -11.77 -2.82 -12.64
CA ASN A 111 -11.89 -3.98 -11.75
C ASN A 111 -11.63 -5.30 -12.47
N LYS A 112 -12.12 -5.46 -13.71
CA LYS A 112 -11.82 -6.62 -14.56
C LYS A 112 -10.33 -6.74 -14.85
N GLN A 113 -9.64 -5.63 -15.13
CA GLN A 113 -8.19 -5.63 -15.34
C GLN A 113 -7.42 -6.03 -14.07
N PHE A 114 -7.81 -5.49 -12.90
CA PHE A 114 -7.19 -5.88 -11.62
C PHE A 114 -7.42 -7.36 -11.29
N SER A 115 -8.64 -7.87 -11.48
CA SER A 115 -8.99 -9.27 -11.20
C SER A 115 -8.26 -10.24 -12.14
N ASN A 116 -8.11 -9.87 -13.41
CA ASN A 116 -7.40 -10.63 -14.44
C ASN A 116 -5.88 -10.42 -14.40
N ARG A 117 -5.35 -9.60 -13.46
CA ARG A 117 -3.93 -9.30 -13.29
C ARG A 117 -3.27 -8.66 -14.52
N LEU A 118 -4.03 -7.93 -15.32
CA LEU A 118 -3.55 -7.21 -16.50
C LEU A 118 -2.84 -5.92 -16.13
N VAL A 119 -3.23 -5.30 -15.01
CA VAL A 119 -2.61 -4.06 -14.52
C VAL A 119 -1.16 -4.32 -14.13
N LYS A 120 -0.23 -3.63 -14.79
CA LYS A 120 1.18 -3.67 -14.43
C LYS A 120 1.48 -2.57 -13.40
N LYS A 121 2.22 -2.92 -12.37
CA LYS A 121 2.56 -2.01 -11.26
C LYS A 121 4.05 -2.09 -11.00
N GLU A 122 4.66 -0.94 -10.83
CA GLU A 122 6.06 -0.82 -10.41
C GLU A 122 6.12 0.05 -9.16
N TYR A 123 6.81 -0.48 -8.15
CA TYR A 123 7.09 0.24 -6.91
C TYR A 123 8.61 0.39 -6.76
N ILE A 124 9.04 1.49 -6.16
CA ILE A 124 10.40 1.66 -5.67
C ILE A 124 10.40 1.52 -4.16
N ALA A 125 11.38 0.81 -3.64
CA ALA A 125 11.62 0.68 -2.21
C ALA A 125 13.12 0.77 -1.89
N LEU A 126 13.43 1.21 -0.67
CA LEU A 126 14.71 0.96 -0.03
C LEU A 126 14.54 -0.22 0.92
N VAL A 127 15.34 -1.25 0.78
CA VAL A 127 15.32 -2.44 1.62
C VAL A 127 16.65 -2.62 2.34
N TRP A 128 16.63 -3.26 3.50
CA TRP A 128 17.82 -3.52 4.27
C TRP A 128 18.70 -4.60 3.64
N GLY A 129 20.02 -4.35 3.63
CA GLY A 129 21.02 -5.28 3.17
C GLY A 129 21.21 -5.33 1.65
N LYS A 130 22.11 -6.19 1.21
CA LYS A 130 22.40 -6.43 -0.22
C LYS A 130 21.45 -7.51 -0.73
N LEU A 131 20.36 -7.10 -1.38
CA LEU A 131 19.43 -8.01 -2.05
C LEU A 131 20.08 -8.57 -3.32
N GLU A 132 19.74 -9.80 -3.72
CA GLU A 132 20.13 -10.36 -5.02
C GLU A 132 19.65 -9.45 -6.17
N GLU A 133 20.30 -9.56 -7.35
CA GLU A 133 20.04 -8.65 -8.47
C GLU A 133 18.60 -8.69 -8.95
N GLU A 134 18.06 -9.89 -9.06
CA GLU A 134 16.66 -10.10 -9.41
C GLU A 134 16.13 -11.40 -8.81
N GLY A 135 14.82 -11.50 -8.71
CA GLY A 135 14.16 -12.69 -8.20
C GLY A 135 12.67 -12.52 -8.04
N CYS A 136 12.07 -13.52 -7.43
CA CYS A 136 10.65 -13.46 -7.10
C CYS A 136 10.39 -14.02 -5.70
N VAL A 137 9.30 -13.54 -5.10
CA VAL A 137 8.77 -14.06 -3.84
C VAL A 137 7.36 -14.53 -4.10
N GLU A 138 7.16 -15.84 -3.99
CA GLU A 138 5.86 -16.48 -4.18
C GLU A 138 5.46 -17.20 -2.89
N HIS A 139 4.58 -16.57 -2.12
CA HIS A 139 4.08 -17.11 -0.86
C HIS A 139 2.60 -16.73 -0.65
N ALA A 140 1.86 -17.61 0.01
CA ALA A 140 0.53 -17.24 0.52
C ALA A 140 0.67 -16.31 1.72
N ILE A 141 -0.21 -15.32 1.79
CA ILE A 141 -0.25 -14.33 2.87
C ILE A 141 -1.54 -14.46 3.66
N ASP A 142 -1.44 -14.48 4.99
CA ASP A 142 -2.58 -14.47 5.92
C ASP A 142 -2.24 -13.65 7.18
N ARG A 143 -3.23 -13.50 8.06
CA ARG A 143 -3.04 -12.81 9.35
C ARG A 143 -2.05 -13.58 10.22
N HIS A 144 -1.16 -12.83 10.87
CA HIS A 144 -0.20 -13.43 11.80
C HIS A 144 -0.95 -14.06 13.00
N PRO A 145 -0.66 -15.32 13.38
CA PRO A 145 -1.43 -16.06 14.37
C PRO A 145 -1.49 -15.41 15.75
N LYS A 146 -0.38 -14.78 16.18
CA LYS A 146 -0.27 -14.11 17.49
C LYS A 146 -0.62 -12.62 17.44
N ASN A 147 -0.47 -11.96 16.29
CA ASN A 147 -0.75 -10.52 16.14
C ASN A 147 -1.62 -10.26 14.92
N ARG A 148 -2.92 -10.27 15.09
CA ARG A 148 -3.92 -10.11 14.02
C ARG A 148 -3.88 -8.75 13.30
N LYS A 149 -3.10 -7.76 13.81
CA LYS A 149 -2.91 -6.45 13.18
C LYS A 149 -1.95 -6.51 11.99
N ILE A 150 -1.06 -7.50 11.94
CA ILE A 150 -0.07 -7.70 10.87
C ILE A 150 -0.37 -8.97 10.07
N LEU A 151 0.21 -9.05 8.88
CA LEU A 151 0.15 -10.20 7.99
C LEU A 151 1.48 -10.94 7.99
N THR A 152 1.48 -12.19 7.55
CA THR A 152 2.70 -13.02 7.44
C THR A 152 2.56 -13.99 6.28
N VAL A 153 3.69 -14.50 5.79
CA VAL A 153 3.69 -15.65 4.89
C VAL A 153 3.26 -16.90 5.63
N VAL A 154 2.50 -17.75 4.95
CA VAL A 154 2.00 -19.01 5.47
C VAL A 154 2.16 -20.11 4.41
N GLN A 155 2.29 -21.37 4.85
CA GLN A 155 2.51 -22.50 3.92
C GLN A 155 1.19 -23.10 3.38
N ASN A 156 0.20 -23.35 4.25
CA ASN A 156 -0.95 -24.19 3.92
C ASN A 156 -2.31 -23.47 3.86
N LYS A 157 -2.34 -22.16 4.15
CA LYS A 157 -3.57 -21.34 4.17
C LYS A 157 -3.22 -19.95 3.68
N GLY A 158 -4.24 -19.14 3.43
CA GLY A 158 -4.03 -17.76 3.00
C GLY A 158 -4.22 -17.54 1.51
N ARG A 159 -3.87 -16.36 1.04
CA ARG A 159 -4.08 -15.94 -0.34
C ARG A 159 -2.75 -15.90 -1.09
N ASN A 160 -2.64 -16.69 -2.15
CA ASN A 160 -1.46 -16.72 -2.99
C ASN A 160 -1.09 -15.31 -3.45
N SER A 161 0.18 -14.99 -3.36
CA SER A 161 0.74 -13.72 -3.77
C SER A 161 2.11 -13.91 -4.41
N LEU A 162 2.38 -13.10 -5.45
CA LEU A 162 3.60 -13.15 -6.24
C LEU A 162 4.11 -11.73 -6.45
N THR A 163 5.39 -11.52 -6.17
CA THR A 163 6.12 -10.27 -6.40
C THR A 163 7.45 -10.58 -7.05
N TYR A 164 7.70 -10.02 -8.23
CA TYR A 164 9.05 -9.97 -8.81
C TYR A 164 9.78 -8.75 -8.27
N TYR A 165 11.09 -8.84 -8.16
CA TYR A 165 11.94 -7.71 -7.79
C TYR A 165 13.18 -7.64 -8.67
N LYS A 166 13.71 -6.42 -8.80
CA LYS A 166 15.00 -6.15 -9.42
C LYS A 166 15.72 -5.10 -8.59
N ARG A 167 16.93 -5.43 -8.11
CA ARG A 167 17.80 -4.48 -7.46
C ARG A 167 18.30 -3.47 -8.49
N VAL A 168 18.07 -2.19 -8.23
CA VAL A 168 18.57 -1.09 -9.06
C VAL A 168 20.03 -0.82 -8.69
N GLU A 169 20.29 -0.71 -7.39
CA GLU A 169 21.61 -0.36 -6.87
C GLU A 169 21.76 -0.84 -5.42
N TYR A 170 22.97 -1.25 -5.04
CA TYR A 170 23.33 -1.48 -3.63
C TYR A 170 24.07 -0.28 -3.10
N LEU A 171 23.44 0.46 -2.20
CA LEU A 171 23.96 1.64 -1.50
C LEU A 171 24.07 1.29 -0.01
N ALA A 172 25.18 0.66 0.39
CA ALA A 172 25.34 0.13 1.73
C ALA A 172 24.91 1.15 2.83
N PRO A 173 24.11 0.76 3.82
CA PRO A 173 23.63 -0.60 4.14
C PRO A 173 22.29 -1.00 3.49
N LEU A 174 21.79 -0.25 2.50
CA LEU A 174 20.49 -0.47 1.86
C LEU A 174 20.64 -0.86 0.38
N SER A 175 19.63 -1.51 -0.17
CA SER A 175 19.43 -1.69 -1.61
C SER A 175 18.22 -0.88 -2.09
N MET A 176 18.39 -0.16 -3.19
CA MET A 176 17.28 0.40 -3.96
C MET A 176 16.74 -0.68 -4.89
N VAL A 177 15.43 -0.93 -4.84
CA VAL A 177 14.81 -2.04 -5.56
C VAL A 177 13.53 -1.60 -6.26
N ASN A 178 13.31 -2.14 -7.46
CA ASN A 178 12.02 -2.10 -8.13
C ASN A 178 11.25 -3.38 -7.76
N LEU A 179 9.98 -3.23 -7.42
CA LEU A 179 9.09 -4.32 -7.02
C LEU A 179 7.89 -4.36 -7.98
N TYR A 180 7.60 -5.54 -8.53
CA TYR A 180 6.55 -5.77 -9.53
C TYR A 180 5.51 -6.77 -9.02
N PRO A 181 4.52 -6.33 -8.21
CA PRO A 181 3.52 -7.25 -7.67
C PRO A 181 2.51 -7.68 -8.74
N LYS A 182 2.41 -8.98 -8.99
CA LYS A 182 1.38 -9.59 -9.86
C LYS A 182 0.03 -9.71 -9.17
N THR A 183 0.01 -9.73 -7.87
CA THR A 183 -1.18 -9.73 -7.01
C THR A 183 -1.23 -8.44 -6.18
N GLY A 184 -2.36 -8.16 -5.52
CA GLY A 184 -2.56 -6.93 -4.73
C GLY A 184 -3.07 -7.22 -3.32
N ARG A 185 -2.39 -8.09 -2.55
CA ARG A 185 -2.78 -8.37 -1.17
C ARG A 185 -2.35 -7.23 -0.24
N LYS A 186 -3.12 -7.02 0.82
CA LYS A 186 -2.77 -6.02 1.84
C LYS A 186 -1.33 -6.25 2.33
N HIS A 187 -0.54 -5.19 2.42
CA HIS A 187 0.86 -5.21 2.86
C HIS A 187 1.79 -6.20 2.12
N GLN A 188 1.40 -6.67 0.93
CA GLN A 188 2.11 -7.75 0.23
C GLN A 188 3.61 -7.49 0.09
N LEU A 189 4.01 -6.34 -0.47
CA LEU A 189 5.42 -6.01 -0.69
C LEU A 189 6.22 -6.00 0.62
N ARG A 190 5.63 -5.47 1.67
CA ARG A 190 6.23 -5.37 3.02
C ARG A 190 6.44 -6.75 3.64
N VAL A 191 5.44 -7.63 3.51
CA VAL A 191 5.51 -9.03 4.00
C VAL A 191 6.53 -9.83 3.19
N HIS A 192 6.52 -9.70 1.87
CA HIS A 192 7.42 -10.42 0.98
C HIS A 192 8.88 -10.03 1.22
N MET A 193 9.20 -8.74 1.25
CA MET A 193 10.57 -8.29 1.50
C MET A 193 11.08 -8.73 2.88
N LYS A 194 10.22 -8.68 3.90
CA LYS A 194 10.54 -9.25 5.22
C LYS A 194 10.82 -10.76 5.15
N SER A 195 10.02 -11.52 4.39
CA SER A 195 10.12 -13.00 4.37
C SER A 195 11.43 -13.51 3.77
N ILE A 196 12.08 -12.71 2.93
CA ILE A 196 13.38 -13.01 2.34
C ILE A 196 14.56 -12.34 3.07
N GLY A 197 14.32 -11.77 4.27
CA GLY A 197 15.38 -11.17 5.10
C GLY A 197 15.74 -9.72 4.76
N HIS A 198 15.03 -9.08 3.82
CA HIS A 198 15.28 -7.72 3.36
C HIS A 198 14.07 -6.81 3.63
N PRO A 199 13.67 -6.56 4.90
CA PRO A 199 12.50 -5.73 5.19
C PRO A 199 12.68 -4.32 4.62
N ILE A 200 11.56 -3.68 4.27
CA ILE A 200 11.60 -2.30 3.75
C ILE A 200 12.09 -1.36 4.84
N PHE A 201 12.95 -0.42 4.47
CA PHE A 201 13.52 0.56 5.39
C PHE A 201 12.42 1.37 6.09
N ASN A 202 12.59 1.53 7.40
CA ASN A 202 11.67 2.19 8.33
C ASN A 202 10.25 1.59 8.40
N ASP A 203 10.08 0.31 8.02
CA ASP A 203 8.86 -0.45 8.24
C ASP A 203 8.84 -1.08 9.63
N SER A 204 8.45 -0.32 10.64
CA SER A 204 8.43 -0.79 12.04
C SER A 204 7.49 -1.99 12.26
N ALA A 205 6.39 -2.09 11.50
CA ALA A 205 5.43 -3.18 11.63
C ALA A 205 5.99 -4.53 11.13
N TYR A 206 6.91 -4.48 10.17
CA TYR A 206 7.51 -5.65 9.54
C TYR A 206 9.01 -5.80 9.83
N GLY A 207 9.50 -5.11 10.86
CA GLY A 207 10.86 -5.30 11.36
C GLY A 207 11.92 -4.46 10.67
N GLY A 208 11.58 -3.62 9.70
CA GLY A 208 12.52 -2.74 8.98
C GLY A 208 12.79 -1.39 9.66
N GLY A 209 12.29 -1.17 10.88
CA GLY A 209 12.49 0.07 11.63
C GLY A 209 13.85 0.14 12.35
N ALA A 210 14.02 1.17 13.17
CA ALA A 210 15.28 1.50 13.86
C ALA A 210 15.94 0.32 14.61
N LYS A 211 15.17 -0.65 15.10
CA LYS A 211 15.73 -1.84 15.76
C LYS A 211 16.56 -2.71 14.82
N TYR A 212 16.24 -2.73 13.53
CA TYR A 212 16.98 -3.50 12.53
C TYR A 212 18.39 -2.93 12.29
N ALA A 213 18.58 -1.64 12.52
CA ALA A 213 19.88 -0.97 12.44
C ALA A 213 20.95 -1.65 13.28
N LYS A 214 20.57 -2.24 14.43
CA LYS A 214 21.50 -2.96 15.32
C LYS A 214 22.12 -4.20 14.68
N SER A 215 21.57 -4.71 13.57
CA SER A 215 22.12 -5.84 12.81
C SER A 215 23.28 -5.43 11.89
N PHE A 216 23.54 -4.13 11.75
CA PHE A 216 24.59 -3.61 10.87
C PHE A 216 25.80 -3.12 11.68
N HIS A 217 26.95 -3.07 11.00
CA HIS A 217 28.18 -2.60 11.61
C HIS A 217 28.03 -1.15 12.11
N ILE A 218 28.67 -0.86 13.24
CA ILE A 218 28.59 0.44 13.94
C ILE A 218 28.93 1.64 13.04
N LYS A 219 29.79 1.46 12.04
CA LYS A 219 30.14 2.50 11.05
C LYS A 219 28.93 3.13 10.36
N TYR A 220 27.83 2.38 10.22
CA TYR A 220 26.61 2.87 9.57
C TYR A 220 25.65 3.61 10.52
N THR A 221 25.96 3.68 11.81
CA THR A 221 25.01 4.22 12.82
C THR A 221 24.61 5.66 12.54
N GLN A 222 25.55 6.53 12.19
CA GLN A 222 25.27 7.92 11.88
C GLN A 222 24.44 8.08 10.60
N LEU A 223 24.84 7.36 9.55
CA LEU A 223 24.10 7.33 8.27
C LEU A 223 22.66 6.84 8.49
N ILE A 224 22.48 5.72 9.17
CA ILE A 224 21.16 5.15 9.44
C ILE A 224 20.28 6.13 10.23
N ASN A 225 20.82 6.77 11.26
CA ASN A 225 20.09 7.75 12.05
C ASN A 225 19.68 8.97 11.23
N ARG A 226 20.53 9.43 10.29
CA ARG A 226 20.21 10.49 9.35
C ARG A 226 19.09 10.06 8.41
N LEU A 227 19.17 8.86 7.82
CA LEU A 227 18.15 8.30 6.93
C LEU A 227 16.80 8.09 7.62
N LEU A 228 16.77 7.62 8.87
CA LEU A 228 15.53 7.46 9.65
C LEU A 228 14.80 8.80 9.89
N LYS A 229 15.55 9.90 10.00
CA LYS A 229 14.98 11.26 10.10
C LYS A 229 14.49 11.75 8.74
N THR A 230 15.23 11.45 7.66
CA THR A 230 14.88 11.84 6.28
C THR A 230 13.64 11.12 5.78
N ILE A 231 13.52 9.82 6.04
CA ILE A 231 12.34 9.00 5.67
C ILE A 231 11.63 8.54 6.95
N PRO A 232 10.71 9.34 7.53
CA PRO A 232 10.02 9.00 8.78
C PRO A 232 8.89 7.97 8.61
N ARG A 233 8.84 7.29 7.49
CA ARG A 233 7.81 6.34 7.05
C ARG A 233 8.41 5.12 6.36
N VAL A 234 7.58 4.16 5.99
CA VAL A 234 7.98 3.04 5.12
C VAL A 234 8.54 3.58 3.80
N ALA A 235 9.77 3.22 3.46
CA ALA A 235 10.46 3.66 2.23
C ALA A 235 9.91 2.91 1.01
N LEU A 236 8.64 3.14 0.69
CA LEU A 236 7.90 2.50 -0.39
C LEU A 236 7.08 3.52 -1.18
N HIS A 237 7.19 3.47 -2.51
CA HIS A 237 6.52 4.37 -3.42
C HIS A 237 5.99 3.62 -4.64
N ALA A 238 4.70 3.77 -4.94
CA ALA A 238 4.05 3.27 -6.15
C ALA A 238 4.42 4.19 -7.32
N ARG A 239 5.50 3.84 -8.03
CA ARG A 239 6.08 4.70 -9.07
C ARG A 239 5.24 4.71 -10.33
N LYS A 240 4.89 3.52 -10.86
CA LYS A 240 4.20 3.40 -12.14
C LYS A 240 3.02 2.47 -12.08
N ILE A 241 2.02 2.78 -12.89
CA ILE A 241 0.90 1.89 -13.17
C ILE A 241 0.58 1.93 -14.66
N GLU A 242 0.43 0.76 -15.28
CA GLU A 242 0.06 0.62 -16.69
C GLU A 242 -1.26 -0.14 -16.78
N ILE A 243 -2.20 0.41 -17.53
CA ILE A 243 -3.55 -0.09 -17.71
C ILE A 243 -4.00 0.02 -19.17
N LEU A 244 -4.98 -0.75 -19.54
CA LEU A 244 -5.79 -0.48 -20.74
C LEU A 244 -6.83 0.58 -20.37
N HIS A 245 -6.79 1.72 -21.05
CA HIS A 245 -7.65 2.85 -20.72
C HIS A 245 -9.12 2.54 -21.02
N PRO A 246 -10.06 2.75 -20.06
CA PRO A 246 -11.43 2.27 -20.17
C PRO A 246 -12.25 2.95 -21.31
N GLY A 247 -11.83 4.11 -21.78
CA GLY A 247 -12.52 4.81 -22.86
C GLY A 247 -11.87 4.63 -24.23
N SER A 248 -10.54 4.71 -24.33
CA SER A 248 -9.82 4.61 -25.61
C SER A 248 -9.36 3.20 -25.95
N GLU A 249 -9.40 2.26 -25.00
CA GLU A 249 -8.87 0.90 -25.13
C GLU A 249 -7.38 0.85 -25.56
N GLN A 250 -6.64 1.90 -25.23
CA GLN A 250 -5.18 1.97 -25.45
C GLN A 250 -4.42 1.75 -24.15
N TRP A 251 -3.25 1.12 -24.24
CA TRP A 251 -2.36 1.00 -23.11
C TRP A 251 -1.80 2.36 -22.71
N MET A 252 -2.02 2.73 -21.47
CA MET A 252 -1.50 3.98 -20.89
C MET A 252 -0.68 3.68 -19.64
N CYS A 253 0.45 4.36 -19.53
CA CYS A 253 1.35 4.29 -18.38
C CYS A 253 1.35 5.63 -17.65
N PHE A 254 1.09 5.60 -16.34
CA PHE A 254 1.13 6.77 -15.48
C PHE A 254 2.26 6.62 -14.47
N GLU A 255 2.98 7.70 -14.24
CA GLU A 255 4.13 7.73 -13.34
C GLU A 255 3.98 8.85 -12.32
N ALA A 256 4.17 8.54 -11.04
CA ALA A 256 4.32 9.53 -9.98
C ALA A 256 5.81 9.84 -9.77
N PRO A 257 6.21 11.11 -9.66
CA PRO A 257 7.58 11.49 -9.34
C PRO A 257 7.99 10.96 -7.97
N LEU A 258 9.27 10.63 -7.82
CA LEU A 258 9.80 10.24 -6.51
C LEU A 258 9.58 11.38 -5.51
N PRO A 259 9.07 11.09 -4.31
CA PRO A 259 8.90 12.10 -3.30
C PRO A 259 10.23 12.55 -2.71
N LEU A 260 10.27 13.80 -2.25
CA LEU A 260 11.50 14.48 -1.80
C LEU A 260 12.26 13.69 -0.72
N ASP A 261 11.56 13.05 0.20
CA ASP A 261 12.18 12.23 1.25
C ASP A 261 12.99 11.04 0.68
N LEU A 262 12.51 10.38 -0.38
CA LEU A 262 13.25 9.32 -1.06
C LEU A 262 14.40 9.88 -1.90
N ILE A 263 14.21 10.99 -2.60
CA ILE A 263 15.27 11.66 -3.38
C ILE A 263 16.43 12.02 -2.46
N THR A 264 16.15 12.76 -1.38
CA THR A 264 17.19 13.20 -0.41
C THR A 264 17.90 12.00 0.23
N ALA A 265 17.16 10.92 0.55
CA ALA A 265 17.79 9.73 1.11
C ALA A 265 18.73 9.03 0.12
N LEU A 266 18.36 8.97 -1.15
CA LEU A 266 19.22 8.42 -2.22
C LEU A 266 20.48 9.26 -2.42
N GLU A 267 20.37 10.59 -2.39
CA GLU A 267 21.53 11.50 -2.45
C GLU A 267 22.49 11.27 -1.27
N ILE A 268 21.96 11.17 -0.04
CA ILE A 268 22.73 10.85 1.15
C ILE A 268 23.44 9.49 0.99
N LEU A 269 22.72 8.44 0.56
CA LEU A 269 23.28 7.12 0.37
C LEU A 269 24.38 7.11 -0.68
N LYS A 270 24.20 7.81 -1.80
CA LYS A 270 25.21 7.88 -2.87
C LYS A 270 26.48 8.60 -2.40
N SER A 271 26.33 9.73 -1.70
CA SER A 271 27.48 10.49 -1.18
C SER A 271 28.31 9.71 -0.16
N GLU A 272 27.72 8.77 0.56
CA GLU A 272 28.42 7.95 1.57
C GLU A 272 29.01 6.65 0.96
N ASN A 273 28.65 6.31 -0.27
CA ASN A 273 29.15 5.13 -1.00
C ASN A 273 30.10 5.49 -2.17
N SER A 274 30.31 6.81 -2.40
CA SER A 274 31.30 7.34 -3.34
C SER A 274 32.66 7.40 -2.67
#